data_cfe381af6022f74ac00e624202e2b7dd
#
_entry.id   cfe381af6022f74ac00e624202e2b7dd
#
_cell.length_a   1.000
_cell.length_b   1.000
_cell.length_c   1.000
_cell.angle_alpha   90.00
_cell.angle_beta   90.00
_cell.angle_gamma   90.00
#
_symmetry.space_group_name_H-M   'P 1'
#
loop_
_entity.id
_entity.type
_entity.pdbx_description
1 polymer ?
#
loop_
_entity_poly.entity_id
_entity_poly.type
_entity_poly.pdbx_seq_one_letter_code
_entity_poly.pdbx_strand_id
1 'polypeptide(L)'
;MKRVVITGMGTINPIGHNVNETWESIKNKECGIQEISLIDSSTYKTKFDAEIKNYDPNEFFDPKTAKRNDRYTQLGMIAAREAVKDSGITPENSDYSRIGTYFSSGIGGLTTIQEQCKIYFEKGNTRVSPLFIPMGISNMAAGTIAIEYGFKGESMSIVTACASSAHAIGEAYRAIQLGEEDIILAGGSEASINEVALAGFENMKALTHATEVNRASIPFDAERSGFVMGEGAGAIILEELEHAKARGAKIYAELIGYGSTTDAYHITSPSPDGEGGANAMKRALKNANIKPEEVDYINAHGTSTHLNDATETKAIKTAFGEHAKKLMVSSTKGNTGHLLGGAGVLEAIISVKAINDSLVPPTINYKVKDEECDLDIVPNEPRKADIKVAMSN
;
A
#
# COMPACT_ATOMS: atom_id res chain seq x y z
N MET A 1 -22.33 2.14 -16.24
CA MET A 1 -21.53 2.72 -15.16
C MET A 1 -20.47 3.64 -15.79
N LYS A 2 -20.05 4.69 -15.10
CA LYS A 2 -18.97 5.57 -15.54
C LYS A 2 -17.64 4.81 -15.55
N ARG A 3 -16.73 5.18 -16.46
CA ARG A 3 -15.36 4.63 -16.49
C ARG A 3 -14.47 5.45 -15.59
N VAL A 4 -13.51 4.79 -14.94
CA VAL A 4 -12.63 5.41 -13.94
C VAL A 4 -11.18 5.30 -14.36
N VAL A 5 -10.47 6.41 -14.35
CA VAL A 5 -9.06 6.49 -14.78
C VAL A 5 -8.19 7.05 -13.66
N ILE A 6 -6.89 6.76 -13.73
CA ILE A 6 -5.87 7.29 -12.83
C ILE A 6 -5.21 8.48 -13.52
N THR A 7 -5.32 9.66 -12.92
CA THR A 7 -4.80 10.91 -13.47
C THR A 7 -3.66 11.54 -12.67
N GLY A 8 -3.38 11.03 -11.47
CA GLY A 8 -2.24 11.46 -10.67
C GLY A 8 -1.81 10.38 -9.68
N MET A 9 -0.53 10.38 -9.33
CA MET A 9 0.07 9.44 -8.40
C MET A 9 1.11 10.13 -7.53
N GLY A 10 1.25 9.65 -6.28
CA GLY A 10 2.27 10.13 -5.36
C GLY A 10 2.60 9.07 -4.31
N THR A 11 3.85 9.05 -3.84
CA THR A 11 4.30 8.10 -2.81
C THR A 11 5.50 8.64 -2.05
N ILE A 12 5.66 8.17 -0.82
CA ILE A 12 6.89 8.22 -0.06
C ILE A 12 7.05 6.89 0.66
N ASN A 13 8.21 6.25 0.52
CA ASN A 13 8.47 4.91 1.02
C ASN A 13 9.98 4.67 1.20
N PRO A 14 10.43 3.52 1.73
CA PRO A 14 11.85 3.27 2.05
C PRO A 14 12.82 3.35 0.88
N ILE A 15 12.35 3.27 -0.37
CA ILE A 15 13.19 3.30 -1.58
C ILE A 15 12.97 4.53 -2.46
N GLY A 16 12.17 5.51 -2.02
CA GLY A 16 11.96 6.74 -2.78
C GLY A 16 10.99 7.71 -2.10
N HIS A 17 11.25 9.00 -2.27
CA HIS A 17 10.41 10.07 -1.73
C HIS A 17 9.36 10.57 -2.74
N ASN A 18 9.29 9.95 -3.91
CA ASN A 18 8.30 10.20 -4.96
C ASN A 18 8.17 8.98 -5.88
N VAL A 19 7.18 9.02 -6.78
CA VAL A 19 6.89 7.92 -7.73
C VAL A 19 8.08 7.60 -8.63
N ASN A 20 8.79 8.61 -9.14
CA ASN A 20 9.90 8.39 -10.05
C ASN A 20 11.10 7.74 -9.35
N GLU A 21 11.50 8.25 -8.18
CA GLU A 21 12.56 7.65 -7.37
C GLU A 21 12.24 6.20 -7.02
N THR A 22 11.01 5.95 -6.53
CA THR A 22 10.56 4.60 -6.20
C THR A 22 10.66 3.65 -7.38
N TRP A 23 10.23 4.09 -8.56
CA TRP A 23 10.27 3.25 -9.75
C TRP A 23 11.70 2.99 -10.25
N GLU A 24 12.58 3.99 -10.22
CA GLU A 24 13.99 3.80 -10.53
C GLU A 24 14.65 2.82 -9.56
N SER A 25 14.39 2.95 -8.26
CA SER A 25 14.91 2.04 -7.24
C SER A 25 14.43 0.59 -7.45
N ILE A 26 13.18 0.38 -7.86
CA ILE A 26 12.66 -0.94 -8.22
C ILE A 26 13.41 -1.52 -9.42
N LYS A 27 13.59 -0.73 -10.48
CA LYS A 27 14.34 -1.16 -11.68
C LYS A 27 15.80 -1.50 -11.35
N ASN A 28 16.39 -0.78 -10.43
CA ASN A 28 17.75 -0.99 -9.96
C ASN A 28 17.85 -2.08 -8.87
N LYS A 29 16.73 -2.69 -8.48
CA LYS A 29 16.68 -3.74 -7.46
C LYS A 29 17.16 -3.28 -6.08
N GLU A 30 16.92 -2.02 -5.76
CA GLU A 30 17.32 -1.47 -4.47
C GLU A 30 16.46 -2.07 -3.34
N CYS A 31 17.11 -2.31 -2.20
CA CYS A 31 16.48 -2.80 -0.99
C CYS A 31 16.42 -1.67 0.04
N GLY A 32 15.21 -1.32 0.48
CA GLY A 32 14.98 -0.31 1.51
C GLY A 32 15.07 -0.85 2.94
N ILE A 33 15.25 -2.16 3.08
CA ILE A 33 15.35 -2.82 4.39
C ILE A 33 16.72 -2.52 5.01
N GLN A 34 16.73 -2.24 6.30
CA GLN A 34 17.92 -1.90 7.07
C GLN A 34 17.79 -2.36 8.52
N GLU A 35 18.84 -2.20 9.30
CA GLU A 35 18.75 -2.36 10.77
C GLU A 35 17.82 -1.30 11.34
N ILE A 36 16.97 -1.71 12.30
CA ILE A 36 16.02 -0.82 12.98
C ILE A 36 16.78 0.33 13.64
N SER A 37 16.39 1.56 13.32
CA SER A 37 17.03 2.77 13.86
C SER A 37 16.07 3.72 14.59
N LEU A 38 14.77 3.65 14.33
CA LEU A 38 13.77 4.51 14.96
C LEU A 38 13.53 4.20 16.45
N ILE A 39 13.87 2.97 16.88
CA ILE A 39 13.70 2.51 18.26
C ILE A 39 14.90 1.70 18.73
N ASP A 40 15.07 1.51 20.05
CA ASP A 40 16.03 0.55 20.58
C ASP A 40 15.55 -0.89 20.38
N SER A 41 16.10 -1.55 19.37
CA SER A 41 15.77 -2.95 19.03
C SER A 41 16.59 -4.00 19.79
N SER A 42 17.38 -3.62 20.78
CA SER A 42 18.33 -4.53 21.46
C SER A 42 17.66 -5.76 22.09
N THR A 43 16.45 -5.60 22.63
CA THR A 43 15.66 -6.65 23.30
C THR A 43 14.79 -7.46 22.36
N TYR A 44 14.61 -7.05 21.09
CA TYR A 44 13.80 -7.76 20.11
C TYR A 44 14.62 -8.79 19.33
N LYS A 45 13.98 -9.86 18.88
CA LYS A 45 14.58 -10.85 17.97
C LYS A 45 14.68 -10.31 16.55
N THR A 46 13.65 -9.60 16.12
CA THR A 46 13.62 -8.89 14.84
C THR A 46 14.60 -7.74 14.85
N LYS A 47 15.48 -7.67 13.85
CA LYS A 47 16.55 -6.65 13.76
C LYS A 47 16.40 -5.72 12.57
N PHE A 48 15.51 -6.03 11.64
CA PHE A 48 15.34 -5.31 10.38
C PHE A 48 13.93 -4.75 10.24
N ASP A 49 13.87 -3.56 9.66
CA ASP A 49 12.66 -2.91 9.19
C ASP A 49 12.91 -2.18 7.87
N ALA A 50 11.91 -1.46 7.37
CA ALA A 50 12.00 -0.63 6.19
C ALA A 50 11.51 0.79 6.50
N GLU A 51 12.39 1.57 7.10
CA GLU A 51 12.21 2.98 7.46
C GLU A 51 12.42 3.90 6.25
N ILE A 52 11.71 5.02 6.18
CA ILE A 52 11.98 6.07 5.19
C ILE A 52 13.28 6.77 5.55
N LYS A 53 14.27 6.67 4.67
CA LYS A 53 15.60 7.26 4.85
C LYS A 53 15.54 8.78 4.71
N ASN A 54 16.36 9.49 5.51
CA ASN A 54 16.53 10.94 5.41
C ASN A 54 15.22 11.73 5.50
N TYR A 55 14.27 11.28 6.30
CA TYR A 55 13.02 11.98 6.53
C TYR A 55 13.14 13.01 7.63
N ASP A 56 13.12 14.28 7.26
CA ASP A 56 12.92 15.40 8.19
C ASP A 56 11.56 16.06 7.91
N PRO A 57 10.61 16.02 8.84
CA PRO A 57 9.30 16.66 8.64
C PRO A 57 9.38 18.17 8.37
N ASN A 58 10.46 18.84 8.82
CA ASN A 58 10.63 20.29 8.59
C ASN A 58 10.96 20.66 7.14
N GLU A 59 11.37 19.69 6.31
CA GLU A 59 11.53 19.90 4.87
C GLU A 59 10.20 19.96 4.14
N PHE A 60 9.15 19.36 4.73
CA PHE A 60 7.82 19.24 4.11
C PHE A 60 6.76 20.13 4.76
N PHE A 61 6.93 20.46 6.04
CA PHE A 61 5.92 21.14 6.84
C PHE A 61 6.53 22.27 7.68
N ASP A 62 5.73 23.30 7.96
CA ASP A 62 6.07 24.21 9.05
C ASP A 62 6.05 23.44 10.39
N PRO A 63 6.81 23.93 11.41
CA PRO A 63 6.95 23.23 12.69
C PRO A 63 5.64 23.02 13.45
N LYS A 64 4.63 23.87 13.23
CA LYS A 64 3.32 23.74 13.87
C LYS A 64 2.51 22.62 13.23
N THR A 65 2.50 22.53 11.92
CA THR A 65 1.85 21.45 11.16
C THR A 65 2.52 20.12 11.46
N ALA A 66 3.84 20.05 11.43
CA ALA A 66 4.58 18.83 11.77
C ALA A 66 4.19 18.27 13.16
N LYS A 67 4.15 19.14 14.20
CA LYS A 67 3.81 18.75 15.58
C LYS A 67 2.35 18.37 15.81
N ARG A 68 1.44 18.71 14.90
CA ARG A 68 0.00 18.46 15.04
C ARG A 68 -0.48 17.22 14.32
N ASN A 69 0.39 16.59 13.56
CA ASN A 69 0.10 15.40 12.77
C ASN A 69 1.04 14.27 13.17
N ASP A 70 0.48 13.09 13.44
CA ASP A 70 1.27 11.87 13.57
C ASP A 70 2.01 11.56 12.26
N ARG A 71 3.09 10.81 12.37
CA ARG A 71 3.95 10.46 11.23
C ARG A 71 3.16 9.83 10.07
N TYR A 72 2.20 8.94 10.33
CA TYR A 72 1.40 8.35 9.25
C TYR A 72 0.59 9.41 8.48
N THR A 73 0.05 10.42 9.18
CA THR A 73 -0.66 11.54 8.54
C THR A 73 0.30 12.39 7.73
N GLN A 74 1.50 12.69 8.26
CA GLN A 74 2.53 13.44 7.54
C GLN A 74 2.91 12.75 6.22
N LEU A 75 3.19 11.44 6.26
CA LEU A 75 3.52 10.66 5.07
C LEU A 75 2.35 10.67 4.06
N GLY A 76 1.12 10.51 4.54
CA GLY A 76 -0.08 10.59 3.71
C GLY A 76 -0.23 11.94 3.01
N MET A 77 0.02 13.05 3.71
CA MET A 77 -0.01 14.40 3.14
C MET A 77 1.05 14.58 2.05
N ILE A 78 2.26 14.05 2.24
CA ILE A 78 3.35 14.13 1.24
C ILE A 78 2.94 13.40 -0.04
N ALA A 79 2.47 12.16 0.08
CA ALA A 79 2.00 11.39 -1.08
C ALA A 79 0.81 12.08 -1.78
N ALA A 80 -0.14 12.62 -1.01
CA ALA A 80 -1.28 13.36 -1.54
C ALA A 80 -0.85 14.61 -2.33
N ARG A 81 0.15 15.35 -1.83
CA ARG A 81 0.70 16.55 -2.51
C ARG A 81 1.29 16.21 -3.86
N GLU A 82 2.06 15.14 -3.96
CA GLU A 82 2.59 14.67 -5.24
C GLU A 82 1.46 14.28 -6.19
N ALA A 83 0.49 13.48 -5.73
CA ALA A 83 -0.63 13.00 -6.56
C ALA A 83 -1.50 14.15 -7.09
N VAL A 84 -1.85 15.13 -6.24
CA VAL A 84 -2.64 16.30 -6.66
C VAL A 84 -1.85 17.16 -7.65
N LYS A 85 -0.58 17.41 -7.39
CA LYS A 85 0.29 18.16 -8.30
C LYS A 85 0.42 17.46 -9.66
N ASP A 86 0.63 16.14 -9.66
CA ASP A 86 0.76 15.32 -10.87
C ASP A 86 -0.54 15.30 -11.69
N SER A 87 -1.69 15.29 -11.02
CA SER A 87 -3.01 15.30 -11.68
C SER A 87 -3.37 16.63 -12.37
N GLY A 88 -2.77 17.73 -11.95
CA GLY A 88 -3.09 19.08 -12.43
C GLY A 88 -4.49 19.57 -12.05
N ILE A 89 -5.09 19.04 -10.98
CA ILE A 89 -6.38 19.50 -10.45
C ILE A 89 -6.22 20.90 -9.85
N THR A 90 -7.11 21.83 -10.26
CA THR A 90 -7.20 23.20 -9.73
C THR A 90 -8.66 23.61 -9.55
N PRO A 91 -8.97 24.66 -8.77
CA PRO A 91 -10.35 25.17 -8.64
C PRO A 91 -10.97 25.66 -9.96
N GLU A 92 -10.15 25.99 -10.95
CA GLU A 92 -10.59 26.47 -12.26
C GLU A 92 -11.03 25.34 -13.19
N ASN A 93 -10.53 24.12 -12.95
CA ASN A 93 -10.80 22.98 -13.83
C ASN A 93 -11.58 21.84 -13.16
N SER A 94 -11.91 21.95 -11.87
CA SER A 94 -12.60 20.91 -11.12
C SER A 94 -13.50 21.50 -10.03
N ASP A 95 -14.66 20.91 -9.82
CA ASP A 95 -15.55 21.28 -8.72
C ASP A 95 -15.14 20.55 -7.42
N TYR A 96 -14.56 21.30 -6.50
CA TYR A 96 -14.07 20.77 -5.24
C TYR A 96 -15.18 20.21 -4.32
N SER A 97 -16.46 20.53 -4.58
CA SER A 97 -17.58 19.91 -3.87
C SER A 97 -17.85 18.47 -4.34
N ARG A 98 -17.22 18.06 -5.44
CA ARG A 98 -17.32 16.74 -6.03
C ARG A 98 -15.96 16.00 -6.06
N ILE A 99 -15.05 16.41 -5.18
CA ILE A 99 -13.78 15.73 -4.97
C ILE A 99 -13.78 15.07 -3.58
N GLY A 100 -13.81 13.76 -3.57
CA GLY A 100 -13.73 12.94 -2.34
C GLY A 100 -12.30 12.67 -1.90
N THR A 101 -12.14 12.25 -0.63
CA THR A 101 -10.85 11.84 -0.05
C THR A 101 -11.01 10.52 0.70
N TYR A 102 -10.63 9.41 0.08
CA TYR A 102 -10.67 8.07 0.66
C TYR A 102 -9.25 7.64 1.02
N PHE A 103 -8.81 8.01 2.23
CA PHE A 103 -7.43 7.80 2.64
C PHE A 103 -7.36 7.01 3.95
N SER A 104 -6.68 5.87 3.89
CA SER A 104 -6.75 4.82 4.90
C SER A 104 -5.44 4.63 5.65
N SER A 105 -5.54 4.01 6.82
CA SER A 105 -4.41 3.47 7.58
C SER A 105 -4.89 2.21 8.29
N GLY A 106 -4.03 1.22 8.43
CA GLY A 106 -4.36 -0.02 9.14
C GLY A 106 -4.44 0.17 10.65
N ILE A 107 -3.63 1.04 11.21
CA ILE A 107 -3.52 1.25 12.66
C ILE A 107 -3.71 2.72 13.06
N GLY A 108 -3.31 3.66 12.21
CA GLY A 108 -3.34 5.09 12.53
C GLY A 108 -2.13 5.54 13.36
N GLY A 109 -2.33 6.53 14.23
CA GLY A 109 -1.28 7.18 15.02
C GLY A 109 -0.83 6.38 16.23
N LEU A 110 -0.35 5.15 16.04
CA LEU A 110 0.04 4.28 17.14
C LEU A 110 1.21 4.84 17.96
N THR A 111 2.15 5.54 17.34
CA THR A 111 3.25 6.22 18.04
C THR A 111 2.72 7.32 18.97
N THR A 112 1.79 8.13 18.49
CA THR A 112 1.09 9.12 19.34
C THR A 112 0.34 8.43 20.50
N ILE A 113 -0.35 7.32 20.25
CA ILE A 113 -1.06 6.58 21.29
C ILE A 113 -0.10 6.08 22.35
N GLN A 114 1.00 5.44 21.96
CA GLN A 114 2.03 4.95 22.87
C GLN A 114 2.62 6.06 23.74
N GLU A 115 3.02 7.17 23.13
CA GLU A 115 3.60 8.33 23.84
C GLU A 115 2.62 8.96 24.82
N GLN A 116 1.37 9.16 24.43
CA GLN A 116 0.38 9.80 25.30
C GLN A 116 -0.07 8.88 26.43
N CYS A 117 -0.11 7.57 26.23
CA CYS A 117 -0.30 6.60 27.31
C CYS A 117 0.86 6.66 28.32
N LYS A 118 2.11 6.73 27.86
CA LYS A 118 3.28 6.92 28.73
C LYS A 118 3.18 8.20 29.54
N ILE A 119 2.84 9.32 28.90
CA ILE A 119 2.62 10.61 29.60
C ILE A 119 1.52 10.51 30.65
N TYR A 120 0.41 9.84 30.35
CA TYR A 120 -0.68 9.65 31.29
C TYR A 120 -0.23 8.89 32.54
N PHE A 121 0.48 7.79 32.39
CA PHE A 121 0.94 6.98 33.54
C PHE A 121 2.06 7.65 34.34
N GLU A 122 2.95 8.40 33.69
CA GLU A 122 4.06 9.06 34.36
C GLU A 122 3.70 10.43 34.96
N LYS A 123 2.79 11.18 34.33
CA LYS A 123 2.55 12.62 34.62
C LYS A 123 1.09 12.98 34.92
N GLY A 124 0.17 12.01 34.75
CA GLY A 124 -1.25 12.17 35.02
C GLY A 124 -2.05 12.79 33.88
N ASN A 125 -3.37 12.78 34.03
CA ASN A 125 -4.36 13.12 33.01
C ASN A 125 -4.24 14.55 32.46
N THR A 126 -3.83 15.51 33.29
CA THR A 126 -3.73 16.93 32.88
C THR A 126 -2.57 17.21 31.91
N ARG A 127 -1.68 16.26 31.71
CA ARG A 127 -0.51 16.37 30.82
C ARG A 127 -0.71 15.72 29.46
N VAL A 128 -1.79 14.97 29.27
CA VAL A 128 -2.15 14.37 27.96
C VAL A 128 -2.47 15.49 26.96
N SER A 129 -1.96 15.38 25.76
CA SER A 129 -2.14 16.36 24.70
C SER A 129 -3.62 16.51 24.32
N PRO A 130 -4.16 17.72 24.13
CA PRO A 130 -5.49 17.93 23.57
C PRO A 130 -5.60 17.43 22.11
N LEU A 131 -4.47 17.21 21.43
CA LEU A 131 -4.40 16.65 20.09
C LEU A 131 -4.27 15.12 20.09
N PHE A 132 -4.26 14.47 21.25
CA PHE A 132 -4.12 13.00 21.34
C PHE A 132 -5.10 12.26 20.43
N ILE A 133 -6.38 12.55 20.57
CA ILE A 133 -7.41 11.87 19.78
C ILE A 133 -7.28 12.18 18.29
N PRO A 134 -7.22 13.45 17.85
CA PRO A 134 -7.04 13.76 16.42
C PRO A 134 -5.76 13.17 15.80
N MET A 135 -4.68 13.04 16.54
CA MET A 135 -3.44 12.45 16.03
C MET A 135 -3.47 10.91 16.04
N GLY A 136 -4.25 10.30 16.94
CA GLY A 136 -4.29 8.85 17.13
C GLY A 136 -5.23 8.11 16.19
N ILE A 137 -6.38 8.70 15.81
CA ILE A 137 -7.40 7.99 15.01
C ILE A 137 -7.05 7.91 13.53
N SER A 138 -7.35 6.77 12.91
CA SER A 138 -6.90 6.40 11.57
C SER A 138 -7.52 7.22 10.41
N ASN A 139 -8.63 7.93 10.64
CA ASN A 139 -9.28 8.72 9.59
C ASN A 139 -8.75 10.17 9.46
N MET A 140 -7.80 10.57 10.31
CA MET A 140 -7.34 11.97 10.29
C MET A 140 -6.43 12.30 9.10
N ALA A 141 -5.77 11.32 8.52
CA ALA A 141 -5.06 11.54 7.26
C ALA A 141 -6.04 11.99 6.16
N ALA A 142 -7.19 11.31 6.00
CA ALA A 142 -8.22 11.71 5.04
C ALA A 142 -8.74 13.13 5.33
N GLY A 143 -9.11 13.41 6.59
CA GLY A 143 -9.62 14.73 7.00
C GLY A 143 -8.58 15.85 6.83
N THR A 144 -7.31 15.60 7.14
CA THR A 144 -6.24 16.60 7.02
C THR A 144 -5.94 16.92 5.56
N ILE A 145 -5.91 15.91 4.68
CA ILE A 145 -5.75 16.09 3.22
C ILE A 145 -6.94 16.89 2.65
N ALA A 146 -8.17 16.53 3.03
CA ALA A 146 -9.36 17.27 2.59
C ALA A 146 -9.33 18.74 3.02
N ILE A 147 -8.88 19.04 4.24
CA ILE A 147 -8.70 20.41 4.75
C ILE A 147 -7.63 21.16 3.95
N GLU A 148 -6.48 20.53 3.67
CA GLU A 148 -5.37 21.17 2.97
C GLU A 148 -5.78 21.67 1.57
N TYR A 149 -6.59 20.86 0.86
CA TYR A 149 -7.02 21.20 -0.51
C TYR A 149 -8.39 21.87 -0.59
N GLY A 150 -9.17 21.81 0.47
CA GLY A 150 -10.57 22.28 0.43
C GLY A 150 -11.48 21.33 -0.36
N PHE A 151 -11.17 20.04 -0.42
CA PHE A 151 -12.02 19.02 -1.01
C PHE A 151 -13.23 18.79 -0.11
N LYS A 152 -14.43 18.84 -0.67
CA LYS A 152 -15.71 18.85 0.06
C LYS A 152 -16.61 17.67 -0.29
N GLY A 153 -16.17 16.78 -1.18
CA GLY A 153 -16.81 15.51 -1.41
C GLY A 153 -16.68 14.59 -0.19
N GLU A 154 -17.10 13.37 -0.32
CA GLU A 154 -17.07 12.41 0.79
C GLU A 154 -15.64 12.16 1.29
N SER A 155 -15.44 12.16 2.61
CA SER A 155 -14.16 11.86 3.23
C SER A 155 -14.29 10.66 4.17
N MET A 156 -13.54 9.58 3.88
CA MET A 156 -13.58 8.37 4.70
C MET A 156 -12.22 7.68 4.82
N SER A 157 -12.12 6.82 5.82
CA SER A 157 -10.99 5.89 6.01
C SER A 157 -11.53 4.48 6.23
N ILE A 158 -11.07 3.55 5.43
CA ILE A 158 -11.45 2.14 5.49
C ILE A 158 -10.34 1.39 6.19
N VAL A 159 -10.63 0.78 7.33
CA VAL A 159 -9.64 0.08 8.15
C VAL A 159 -9.81 -1.42 7.99
N THR A 160 -8.92 -2.03 7.22
CA THR A 160 -8.91 -3.46 6.90
C THR A 160 -7.48 -4.03 6.89
N ALA A 161 -6.69 -3.60 7.89
CA ALA A 161 -5.29 -4.00 8.05
C ALA A 161 -4.48 -3.73 6.76
N CYS A 162 -3.76 -4.73 6.26
CA CYS A 162 -2.92 -4.59 5.05
C CYS A 162 -3.71 -4.25 3.78
N ALA A 163 -5.01 -4.54 3.73
CA ALA A 163 -5.87 -4.24 2.58
C ALA A 163 -6.49 -2.84 2.62
N SER A 164 -6.22 -2.01 3.65
CA SER A 164 -6.89 -0.73 3.87
C SER A 164 -6.85 0.20 2.66
N SER A 165 -5.69 0.45 2.09
CA SER A 165 -5.57 1.33 0.91
C SER A 165 -6.10 0.70 -0.38
N ALA A 166 -6.02 -0.62 -0.55
CA ALA A 166 -6.65 -1.31 -1.67
C ALA A 166 -8.17 -1.20 -1.62
N HIS A 167 -8.77 -1.34 -0.42
CA HIS A 167 -10.20 -1.09 -0.22
C HIS A 167 -10.58 0.37 -0.44
N ALA A 168 -9.76 1.33 0.00
CA ALA A 168 -10.00 2.75 -0.29
C ALA A 168 -10.06 3.02 -1.80
N ILE A 169 -9.15 2.44 -2.58
CA ILE A 169 -9.16 2.50 -4.05
C ILE A 169 -10.43 1.86 -4.62
N GLY A 170 -10.78 0.68 -4.13
CA GLY A 170 -11.94 -0.07 -4.61
C GLY A 170 -13.28 0.62 -4.33
N GLU A 171 -13.46 1.20 -3.15
CA GLU A 171 -14.69 1.95 -2.82
C GLU A 171 -14.73 3.31 -3.54
N ALA A 172 -13.59 3.98 -3.71
CA ALA A 172 -13.49 5.18 -4.54
C ALA A 172 -13.87 4.89 -6.02
N TYR A 173 -13.40 3.76 -6.56
CA TYR A 173 -13.80 3.29 -7.89
C TYR A 173 -15.32 3.13 -8.00
N ARG A 174 -15.95 2.50 -7.01
CA ARG A 174 -17.41 2.31 -6.98
C ARG A 174 -18.17 3.62 -6.90
N ALA A 175 -17.75 4.53 -6.03
CA ALA A 175 -18.39 5.84 -5.87
C ALA A 175 -18.36 6.65 -7.18
N ILE A 176 -17.23 6.69 -7.88
CA ILE A 176 -17.12 7.35 -9.18
C ILE A 176 -17.96 6.64 -10.25
N GLN A 177 -17.95 5.28 -10.28
CA GLN A 177 -18.80 4.52 -11.21
C GLN A 177 -20.30 4.84 -11.06
N LEU A 178 -20.76 5.06 -9.82
CA LEU A 178 -22.14 5.44 -9.51
C LEU A 178 -22.43 6.93 -9.76
N GLY A 179 -21.41 7.75 -9.97
CA GLY A 179 -21.52 9.19 -10.18
C GLY A 179 -21.74 10.00 -8.90
N GLU A 180 -21.40 9.41 -7.75
CA GLU A 180 -21.47 10.10 -6.44
C GLU A 180 -20.40 11.18 -6.36
N GLU A 181 -19.21 10.92 -6.91
CA GLU A 181 -18.10 11.86 -7.06
C GLU A 181 -17.57 11.87 -8.50
N ASP A 182 -16.91 12.95 -8.90
CA ASP A 182 -16.24 13.03 -10.20
C ASP A 182 -14.74 12.70 -10.07
N ILE A 183 -14.17 13.00 -8.91
CA ILE A 183 -12.77 12.75 -8.57
C ILE A 183 -12.69 12.24 -7.13
N ILE A 184 -11.82 11.27 -6.86
CA ILE A 184 -11.48 10.88 -5.49
C ILE A 184 -9.96 10.73 -5.37
N LEU A 185 -9.37 11.41 -4.39
CA LEU A 185 -8.04 11.11 -3.91
C LEU A 185 -8.14 9.85 -3.04
N ALA A 186 -7.61 8.74 -3.53
CA ALA A 186 -7.64 7.46 -2.84
C ALA A 186 -6.21 7.01 -2.46
N GLY A 187 -6.07 6.41 -1.28
CA GLY A 187 -4.75 5.94 -0.87
C GLY A 187 -4.68 5.47 0.57
N GLY A 188 -3.48 5.48 1.08
CA GLY A 188 -3.24 5.14 2.48
C GLY A 188 -1.79 5.29 2.90
N SER A 189 -1.60 5.27 4.21
CA SER A 189 -0.30 5.40 4.85
C SER A 189 -0.20 4.56 6.12
N GLU A 190 1.02 4.20 6.48
CA GLU A 190 1.32 3.58 7.76
C GLU A 190 2.67 4.07 8.27
N ALA A 191 2.78 4.29 9.60
CA ALA A 191 4.03 4.61 10.27
C ALA A 191 4.04 3.97 11.67
N SER A 192 3.97 2.65 11.68
CA SER A 192 3.79 1.85 12.90
C SER A 192 5.08 1.22 13.41
N ILE A 193 6.26 1.72 12.98
CA ILE A 193 7.56 1.26 13.50
C ILE A 193 7.78 1.92 14.86
N ASN A 194 7.30 1.25 15.90
CA ASN A 194 7.46 1.64 17.30
C ASN A 194 7.53 0.40 18.20
N GLU A 195 7.86 0.59 19.47
CA GLU A 195 8.12 -0.51 20.40
C GLU A 195 6.91 -1.40 20.60
N VAL A 196 5.70 -0.84 20.71
CA VAL A 196 4.48 -1.63 20.98
C VAL A 196 4.06 -2.46 19.76
N ALA A 197 4.12 -1.87 18.55
CA ALA A 197 3.80 -2.59 17.32
C ALA A 197 4.81 -3.70 17.06
N LEU A 198 6.12 -3.39 17.20
CA LEU A 198 7.17 -4.39 17.00
C LEU A 198 6.98 -5.57 17.96
N ALA A 199 6.73 -5.30 19.25
CA ALA A 199 6.46 -6.33 20.25
C ALA A 199 5.21 -7.15 19.90
N GLY A 200 4.14 -6.49 19.46
CA GLY A 200 2.89 -7.16 19.07
C GLY A 200 3.08 -8.12 17.91
N PHE A 201 3.69 -7.69 16.82
CA PHE A 201 3.93 -8.52 15.65
C PHE A 201 4.99 -9.61 15.90
N GLU A 202 6.03 -9.32 16.71
CA GLU A 202 7.01 -10.33 17.10
C GLU A 202 6.36 -11.45 17.94
N ASN A 203 5.53 -11.11 18.91
CA ASN A 203 4.81 -12.09 19.74
C ASN A 203 3.79 -12.92 18.93
N MET A 204 3.24 -12.35 17.84
CA MET A 204 2.44 -13.08 16.85
C MET A 204 3.28 -14.02 15.98
N LYS A 205 4.63 -13.97 16.07
CA LYS A 205 5.56 -14.70 15.21
C LYS A 205 5.37 -14.38 13.73
N ALA A 206 5.01 -13.14 13.42
CA ALA A 206 4.73 -12.68 12.07
C ALA A 206 5.97 -12.03 11.40
N LEU A 207 6.92 -11.52 12.22
CA LEU A 207 8.11 -10.82 11.74
C LEU A 207 9.24 -11.79 11.40
N THR A 208 10.10 -11.35 10.47
CA THR A 208 11.31 -12.09 10.09
C THR A 208 12.29 -12.25 11.27
N HIS A 209 12.97 -13.39 11.29
CA HIS A 209 14.08 -13.66 12.20
C HIS A 209 15.41 -13.82 11.46
N ALA A 210 15.48 -13.30 10.23
CA ALA A 210 16.71 -13.32 9.44
C ALA A 210 17.84 -12.58 10.18
N THR A 211 19.06 -13.06 9.96
CA THR A 211 20.28 -12.46 10.50
C THR A 211 21.05 -11.63 9.46
N GLU A 212 20.60 -11.71 8.19
CA GLU A 212 21.16 -10.98 7.07
C GLU A 212 20.07 -10.12 6.42
N VAL A 213 20.38 -8.85 6.15
CA VAL A 213 19.43 -7.89 5.58
C VAL A 213 18.84 -8.39 4.25
N ASN A 214 19.65 -8.99 3.39
CA ASN A 214 19.20 -9.53 2.09
C ASN A 214 18.37 -10.81 2.18
N ARG A 215 18.18 -11.36 3.39
CA ARG A 215 17.31 -12.51 3.65
C ARG A 215 16.10 -12.14 4.50
N ALA A 216 15.96 -10.87 4.88
CA ALA A 216 14.91 -10.42 5.78
C ALA A 216 13.51 -10.45 5.14
N SER A 217 13.37 -9.99 3.89
CA SER A 217 12.14 -10.10 3.10
C SER A 217 12.44 -10.76 1.76
N ILE A 218 11.99 -11.99 1.61
CA ILE A 218 12.27 -12.89 0.48
C ILE A 218 10.98 -13.60 0.04
N PRO A 219 10.01 -12.87 -0.52
CA PRO A 219 8.73 -13.44 -0.91
C PRO A 219 8.90 -14.71 -1.78
N PHE A 220 8.07 -15.71 -1.51
CA PHE A 220 8.04 -17.01 -2.21
C PHE A 220 9.29 -17.90 -2.09
N ASP A 221 10.34 -17.45 -1.42
CA ASP A 221 11.56 -18.25 -1.17
C ASP A 221 11.29 -19.31 -0.06
N ALA A 222 11.87 -20.50 -0.18
CA ALA A 222 11.69 -21.58 0.79
C ALA A 222 12.25 -21.23 2.20
N GLU A 223 13.23 -20.32 2.28
CA GLU A 223 13.83 -19.88 3.55
C GLU A 223 13.15 -18.65 4.17
N ARG A 224 12.01 -18.19 3.62
CA ARG A 224 11.26 -17.07 4.19
C ARG A 224 10.82 -17.37 5.61
N SER A 225 10.89 -16.37 6.51
CA SER A 225 10.64 -16.59 7.94
C SER A 225 9.63 -15.63 8.56
N GLY A 226 9.13 -14.65 7.79
CA GLY A 226 8.22 -13.63 8.27
C GLY A 226 8.35 -12.36 7.45
N PHE A 227 7.47 -11.38 7.67
CA PHE A 227 7.55 -10.11 6.96
C PHE A 227 8.49 -9.12 7.64
N VAL A 228 8.96 -8.14 6.90
CA VAL A 228 9.66 -6.96 7.41
C VAL A 228 8.66 -5.83 7.50
N MET A 229 8.50 -5.23 8.69
CA MET A 229 7.65 -4.06 8.87
C MET A 229 8.23 -2.87 8.12
N GLY A 230 7.40 -2.18 7.32
CA GLY A 230 7.78 -0.96 6.62
C GLY A 230 6.83 0.18 6.96
N GLU A 231 7.26 1.39 6.66
CA GLU A 231 6.45 2.60 6.72
C GLU A 231 6.38 3.27 5.35
N GLY A 232 5.34 4.05 5.12
CA GLY A 232 5.19 4.80 3.88
C GLY A 232 3.76 5.18 3.57
N ALA A 233 3.59 5.82 2.43
CA ALA A 233 2.31 6.27 1.93
C ALA A 233 2.26 6.21 0.41
N GLY A 234 1.06 6.05 -0.11
CA GLY A 234 0.75 6.28 -1.50
C GLY A 234 -0.61 6.97 -1.66
N ALA A 235 -0.75 7.70 -2.73
CA ALA A 235 -1.99 8.35 -3.13
C ALA A 235 -2.15 8.26 -4.65
N ILE A 236 -3.37 8.00 -5.10
CA ILE A 236 -3.76 8.08 -6.51
C ILE A 236 -4.99 8.98 -6.66
N ILE A 237 -5.05 9.69 -7.77
CA ILE A 237 -6.24 10.43 -8.17
C ILE A 237 -7.03 9.54 -9.12
N LEU A 238 -8.18 9.09 -8.66
CA LEU A 238 -9.19 8.43 -9.49
C LEU A 238 -10.16 9.48 -10.02
N GLU A 239 -10.48 9.40 -11.29
CA GLU A 239 -11.30 10.39 -11.97
C GLU A 239 -12.23 9.75 -13.00
N GLU A 240 -13.41 10.30 -13.17
CA GLU A 240 -14.31 9.91 -14.23
C GLU A 240 -13.70 10.23 -15.60
N LEU A 241 -13.76 9.27 -16.52
CA LEU A 241 -13.04 9.34 -17.80
C LEU A 241 -13.39 10.57 -18.64
N GLU A 242 -14.68 10.92 -18.77
CA GLU A 242 -15.09 12.05 -19.61
C GLU A 242 -14.77 13.40 -18.94
N HIS A 243 -14.79 13.43 -17.58
CA HIS A 243 -14.29 14.57 -16.82
C HIS A 243 -12.78 14.77 -17.07
N ALA A 244 -11.99 13.70 -16.95
CA ALA A 244 -10.54 13.73 -17.20
C ALA A 244 -10.21 14.24 -18.63
N LYS A 245 -10.93 13.74 -19.64
CA LYS A 245 -10.77 14.18 -21.03
C LYS A 245 -11.15 15.63 -21.22
N ALA A 246 -12.25 16.08 -20.60
CA ALA A 246 -12.74 17.45 -20.75
C ALA A 246 -11.73 18.50 -20.24
N ARG A 247 -11.00 18.19 -19.17
CA ARG A 247 -9.95 19.07 -18.64
C ARG A 247 -8.56 18.81 -19.24
N GLY A 248 -8.42 17.83 -20.16
CA GLY A 248 -7.14 17.48 -20.78
C GLY A 248 -6.14 16.79 -19.83
N ALA A 249 -6.64 16.03 -18.85
CA ALA A 249 -5.80 15.33 -17.89
C ALA A 249 -4.92 14.26 -18.56
N LYS A 250 -3.72 14.07 -18.04
CA LYS A 250 -2.93 12.88 -18.34
C LYS A 250 -3.61 11.67 -17.74
N ILE A 251 -3.81 10.63 -18.53
CA ILE A 251 -4.36 9.36 -18.08
C ILE A 251 -3.24 8.33 -18.08
N TYR A 252 -2.95 7.74 -16.91
CA TYR A 252 -1.92 6.73 -16.72
C TYR A 252 -2.42 5.32 -17.00
N ALA A 253 -3.62 5.01 -16.51
CA ALA A 253 -4.30 3.74 -16.68
C ALA A 253 -5.80 3.90 -16.42
N GLU A 254 -6.58 2.89 -16.78
CA GLU A 254 -7.96 2.75 -16.38
C GLU A 254 -8.06 1.69 -15.27
N LEU A 255 -8.75 1.99 -14.18
CA LEU A 255 -9.13 1.01 -13.18
C LEU A 255 -10.41 0.32 -13.64
N ILE A 256 -10.30 -0.94 -14.03
CA ILE A 256 -11.38 -1.66 -14.71
C ILE A 256 -12.15 -2.63 -13.80
N GLY A 257 -11.60 -2.98 -12.64
CA GLY A 257 -12.26 -3.94 -11.76
C GLY A 257 -11.75 -3.95 -10.34
N TYR A 258 -12.63 -4.35 -9.45
CA TYR A 258 -12.38 -4.49 -8.01
C TYR A 258 -13.10 -5.71 -7.44
N GLY A 259 -12.44 -6.41 -6.53
CA GLY A 259 -13.01 -7.54 -5.81
C GLY A 259 -12.55 -7.57 -4.37
N SER A 260 -13.49 -7.81 -3.46
CA SER A 260 -13.23 -7.94 -2.02
C SER A 260 -14.02 -9.10 -1.44
N THR A 261 -13.40 -9.84 -0.54
CA THR A 261 -13.97 -10.99 0.17
C THR A 261 -13.45 -11.05 1.59
N THR A 262 -13.94 -11.99 2.38
CA THR A 262 -13.37 -12.35 3.68
C THR A 262 -13.28 -13.87 3.79
N ASP A 263 -12.22 -14.37 4.41
CA ASP A 263 -12.01 -15.80 4.62
C ASP A 263 -13.02 -16.39 5.62
N ALA A 264 -13.46 -15.60 6.60
CA ALA A 264 -14.30 -16.05 7.70
C ALA A 264 -13.78 -17.32 8.39
N TYR A 265 -12.46 -17.44 8.49
CA TYR A 265 -11.76 -18.65 8.95
C TYR A 265 -11.05 -18.44 10.30
N HIS A 266 -10.11 -17.51 10.38
CA HIS A 266 -9.30 -17.24 11.56
C HIS A 266 -8.95 -15.77 11.67
N ILE A 267 -8.67 -15.27 12.89
CA ILE A 267 -8.43 -13.84 13.13
C ILE A 267 -7.16 -13.32 12.47
N THR A 268 -6.13 -14.15 12.30
CA THR A 268 -4.82 -13.75 11.76
C THR A 268 -4.27 -14.66 10.65
N SER A 269 -4.79 -15.88 10.50
CA SER A 269 -4.31 -16.83 9.50
C SER A 269 -5.22 -16.90 8.29
N PRO A 270 -4.68 -16.94 7.06
CA PRO A 270 -5.49 -17.15 5.87
C PRO A 270 -6.13 -18.55 5.87
N SER A 271 -7.23 -18.71 5.14
CA SER A 271 -7.81 -20.02 4.88
C SER A 271 -6.82 -20.89 4.11
N PRO A 272 -6.53 -22.14 4.54
CA PRO A 272 -5.47 -22.96 3.96
C PRO A 272 -5.64 -23.31 2.47
N ASP A 273 -6.86 -23.23 1.97
CA ASP A 273 -7.22 -23.45 0.55
C ASP A 273 -7.05 -22.21 -0.33
N GLY A 274 -6.88 -21.02 0.27
CA GLY A 274 -6.77 -19.75 -0.44
C GLY A 274 -8.08 -19.29 -1.09
N GLU A 275 -9.23 -19.82 -0.66
CA GLU A 275 -10.53 -19.54 -1.30
C GLU A 275 -10.88 -18.05 -1.26
N GLY A 276 -10.62 -17.37 -0.14
CA GLY A 276 -10.91 -15.93 0.01
C GLY A 276 -10.17 -15.11 -1.04
N GLY A 277 -8.85 -15.24 -1.13
CA GLY A 277 -8.04 -14.56 -2.14
C GLY A 277 -8.45 -14.92 -3.58
N ALA A 278 -8.69 -16.20 -3.85
CA ALA A 278 -9.17 -16.64 -5.16
C ALA A 278 -10.52 -16.00 -5.54
N ASN A 279 -11.44 -15.92 -4.59
CA ASN A 279 -12.75 -15.31 -4.81
C ASN A 279 -12.65 -13.79 -4.98
N ALA A 280 -11.73 -13.10 -4.29
CA ALA A 280 -11.48 -11.67 -4.51
C ALA A 280 -11.00 -11.42 -5.94
N MET A 281 -10.00 -12.16 -6.42
CA MET A 281 -9.51 -12.09 -7.80
C MET A 281 -10.61 -12.41 -8.83
N LYS A 282 -11.39 -13.46 -8.62
CA LYS A 282 -12.53 -13.80 -9.52
C LYS A 282 -13.59 -12.70 -9.54
N ARG A 283 -13.87 -12.04 -8.40
CA ARG A 283 -14.79 -10.90 -8.36
C ARG A 283 -14.24 -9.70 -9.13
N ALA A 284 -12.94 -9.42 -9.03
CA ALA A 284 -12.29 -8.36 -9.79
C ALA A 284 -12.39 -8.62 -11.30
N LEU A 285 -12.06 -9.83 -11.76
CA LEU A 285 -12.20 -10.25 -13.16
C LEU A 285 -13.65 -10.13 -13.65
N LYS A 286 -14.62 -10.59 -12.86
CA LYS A 286 -16.04 -10.46 -13.19
C LYS A 286 -16.49 -9.00 -13.25
N ASN A 287 -16.03 -8.16 -12.32
CA ASN A 287 -16.37 -6.73 -12.31
C ASN A 287 -15.77 -6.01 -13.51
N ALA A 288 -14.53 -6.36 -13.90
CA ALA A 288 -13.87 -5.88 -15.10
C ALA A 288 -14.47 -6.41 -16.41
N ASN A 289 -15.28 -7.47 -16.35
CA ASN A 289 -15.80 -8.21 -17.51
C ASN A 289 -14.70 -8.72 -18.45
N ILE A 290 -13.59 -9.23 -17.87
CA ILE A 290 -12.49 -9.85 -18.60
C ILE A 290 -12.30 -11.31 -18.18
N LYS A 291 -11.61 -12.06 -19.03
CA LYS A 291 -11.23 -13.45 -18.75
C LYS A 291 -9.91 -13.51 -18.00
N PRO A 292 -9.63 -14.60 -17.24
CA PRO A 292 -8.34 -14.79 -16.59
C PRO A 292 -7.14 -14.67 -17.56
N GLU A 293 -7.30 -15.13 -18.81
CA GLU A 293 -6.25 -15.13 -19.83
C GLU A 293 -5.84 -13.74 -20.32
N GLU A 294 -6.61 -12.71 -20.00
CA GLU A 294 -6.34 -11.32 -20.37
C GLU A 294 -5.43 -10.60 -19.35
N VAL A 295 -5.18 -11.20 -18.19
CA VAL A 295 -4.27 -10.66 -17.17
C VAL A 295 -2.84 -11.09 -17.48
N ASP A 296 -1.93 -10.15 -17.59
CA ASP A 296 -0.52 -10.37 -17.93
C ASP A 296 0.39 -10.45 -16.69
N TYR A 297 0.05 -9.67 -15.64
CA TYR A 297 0.87 -9.50 -14.47
C TYR A 297 0.04 -9.41 -13.19
N ILE A 298 0.54 -10.01 -12.12
CA ILE A 298 0.04 -9.85 -10.74
C ILE A 298 1.14 -9.27 -9.85
N ASN A 299 0.90 -8.10 -9.27
CA ASN A 299 1.64 -7.63 -8.12
C ASN A 299 1.00 -8.29 -6.89
N ALA A 300 1.69 -9.29 -6.35
CA ALA A 300 1.19 -10.14 -5.30
C ALA A 300 1.32 -9.49 -3.92
N HIS A 301 0.45 -9.92 -3.00
CA HIS A 301 0.63 -9.57 -1.59
C HIS A 301 2.01 -10.03 -1.08
N GLY A 302 2.39 -11.28 -1.29
CA GLY A 302 3.76 -11.78 -1.18
C GLY A 302 4.54 -11.22 0.01
N THR A 303 4.13 -11.54 1.24
CA THR A 303 4.66 -10.93 2.47
C THR A 303 5.96 -11.54 2.97
N SER A 304 6.46 -12.60 2.33
CA SER A 304 7.60 -13.38 2.86
C SER A 304 7.25 -14.19 4.13
N THR A 305 5.97 -14.46 4.35
CA THR A 305 5.53 -15.39 5.40
C THR A 305 5.19 -16.75 4.80
N HIS A 306 5.46 -17.84 5.54
CA HIS A 306 5.18 -19.21 5.05
C HIS A 306 3.73 -19.38 4.61
N LEU A 307 2.79 -18.99 5.49
CA LEU A 307 1.38 -19.22 5.24
C LEU A 307 0.83 -18.37 4.10
N ASN A 308 1.16 -17.06 4.07
CA ASN A 308 0.62 -16.19 3.04
C ASN A 308 1.07 -16.61 1.64
N ASP A 309 2.38 -16.76 1.44
CA ASP A 309 2.92 -16.94 0.09
C ASP A 309 2.47 -18.28 -0.55
N ALA A 310 2.43 -19.35 0.27
CA ALA A 310 1.89 -20.63 -0.18
C ALA A 310 0.38 -20.56 -0.46
N THR A 311 -0.39 -19.89 0.42
CA THR A 311 -1.84 -19.75 0.26
C THR A 311 -2.19 -18.85 -0.92
N GLU A 312 -1.47 -17.76 -1.13
CA GLU A 312 -1.65 -16.87 -2.28
C GLU A 312 -1.33 -17.57 -3.60
N THR A 313 -0.28 -18.39 -3.63
CA THR A 313 0.02 -19.24 -4.78
C THR A 313 -1.15 -20.17 -5.14
N LYS A 314 -1.77 -20.82 -4.14
CA LYS A 314 -2.99 -21.63 -4.34
C LYS A 314 -4.16 -20.79 -4.83
N ALA A 315 -4.35 -19.59 -4.24
CA ALA A 315 -5.42 -18.68 -4.63
C ALA A 315 -5.29 -18.23 -6.11
N ILE A 316 -4.09 -17.86 -6.54
CA ILE A 316 -3.81 -17.50 -7.94
C ILE A 316 -4.11 -18.68 -8.86
N LYS A 317 -3.62 -19.90 -8.56
CA LYS A 317 -3.91 -21.09 -9.33
C LYS A 317 -5.41 -21.39 -9.42
N THR A 318 -6.15 -21.20 -8.34
CA THR A 318 -7.60 -21.39 -8.27
C THR A 318 -8.37 -20.34 -9.07
N ALA A 319 -7.89 -19.09 -9.10
CA ALA A 319 -8.52 -18.01 -9.83
C ALA A 319 -8.26 -18.08 -11.35
N PHE A 320 -7.03 -18.44 -11.74
CA PHE A 320 -6.56 -18.36 -13.11
C PHE A 320 -6.42 -19.71 -13.82
N GLY A 321 -6.57 -20.84 -13.12
CA GLY A 321 -6.49 -22.19 -13.72
C GLY A 321 -5.17 -22.42 -14.44
N GLU A 322 -5.23 -22.96 -15.66
CA GLU A 322 -4.03 -23.22 -16.47
C GLU A 322 -3.27 -21.94 -16.87
N HIS A 323 -3.94 -20.79 -16.88
CA HIS A 323 -3.29 -19.52 -17.20
C HIS A 323 -2.31 -19.09 -16.09
N ALA A 324 -2.49 -19.53 -14.86
CA ALA A 324 -1.56 -19.25 -13.75
C ALA A 324 -0.09 -19.63 -14.08
N LYS A 325 0.12 -20.63 -14.94
CA LYS A 325 1.46 -21.05 -15.41
C LYS A 325 2.11 -20.05 -16.38
N LYS A 326 1.33 -19.11 -16.93
CA LYS A 326 1.80 -18.10 -17.90
C LYS A 326 1.83 -16.71 -17.30
N LEU A 327 1.19 -16.53 -16.15
CA LEU A 327 1.19 -15.25 -15.42
C LEU A 327 2.59 -14.94 -14.90
N MET A 328 2.98 -13.69 -15.06
CA MET A 328 4.10 -13.13 -14.32
C MET A 328 3.58 -12.62 -12.97
N VAL A 329 4.18 -13.07 -11.89
CA VAL A 329 3.82 -12.72 -10.51
C VAL A 329 5.04 -12.16 -9.82
N SER A 330 4.96 -11.02 -9.15
CA SER A 330 6.08 -10.58 -8.32
C SER A 330 5.61 -9.88 -7.05
N SER A 331 6.43 -9.88 -6.03
CA SER A 331 6.23 -9.08 -4.83
C SER A 331 7.35 -8.06 -4.68
N THR A 332 6.98 -6.81 -4.55
CA THR A 332 7.91 -5.70 -4.32
C THR A 332 8.21 -5.46 -2.84
N LYS A 333 7.68 -6.31 -1.94
CA LYS A 333 7.98 -6.24 -0.50
C LYS A 333 9.41 -6.67 -0.15
N GLY A 334 10.14 -7.31 -1.08
CA GLY A 334 11.59 -7.45 -0.97
C GLY A 334 12.32 -6.12 -1.02
N ASN A 335 11.77 -5.14 -1.77
CA ASN A 335 12.33 -3.80 -1.89
C ASN A 335 11.90 -2.88 -0.73
N THR A 336 10.61 -2.87 -0.38
CA THR A 336 9.98 -1.83 0.45
C THR A 336 9.67 -2.29 1.88
N GLY A 337 9.82 -3.58 2.19
CA GLY A 337 9.15 -4.15 3.34
C GLY A 337 7.62 -4.13 3.15
N HIS A 338 6.89 -4.44 4.20
CA HIS A 338 5.44 -4.44 4.21
C HIS A 338 4.89 -3.15 4.84
N LEU A 339 4.35 -2.25 4.01
CA LEU A 339 3.82 -0.95 4.44
C LEU A 339 2.44 -1.05 5.13
N LEU A 340 2.01 -2.23 5.53
CA LEU A 340 0.71 -2.46 6.19
C LEU A 340 -0.44 -1.76 5.44
N GLY A 341 -1.13 -0.81 6.07
CA GLY A 341 -2.23 -0.09 5.46
C GLY A 341 -1.89 0.74 4.22
N GLY A 342 -0.62 1.09 4.03
CA GLY A 342 -0.11 1.78 2.84
C GLY A 342 0.32 0.86 1.68
N ALA A 343 0.33 -0.47 1.88
CA ALA A 343 0.88 -1.40 0.89
C ALA A 343 0.10 -1.42 -0.43
N GLY A 344 -1.22 -1.57 -0.37
CA GLY A 344 -2.03 -1.77 -1.58
C GLY A 344 -1.97 -0.60 -2.57
N VAL A 345 -1.90 0.65 -2.09
CA VAL A 345 -1.79 1.81 -2.99
C VAL A 345 -0.39 1.92 -3.61
N LEU A 346 0.67 1.59 -2.89
CA LEU A 346 2.02 1.55 -3.46
C LEU A 346 2.11 0.49 -4.56
N GLU A 347 1.53 -0.68 -4.32
CA GLU A 347 1.47 -1.78 -5.28
C GLU A 347 0.61 -1.44 -6.51
N ALA A 348 -0.48 -0.69 -6.32
CA ALA A 348 -1.25 -0.13 -7.43
C ALA A 348 -0.41 0.85 -8.29
N ILE A 349 0.32 1.78 -7.67
CA ILE A 349 1.23 2.71 -8.36
C ILE A 349 2.30 1.94 -9.14
N ILE A 350 2.92 0.93 -8.53
CA ILE A 350 3.92 0.06 -9.17
C ILE A 350 3.31 -0.68 -10.36
N SER A 351 2.08 -1.20 -10.24
CA SER A 351 1.36 -1.88 -11.32
C SER A 351 1.09 -0.94 -12.50
N VAL A 352 0.69 0.30 -12.24
CA VAL A 352 0.53 1.33 -13.27
C VAL A 352 1.86 1.63 -13.97
N LYS A 353 2.95 1.75 -13.21
CA LYS A 353 4.29 1.96 -13.78
C LYS A 353 4.74 0.76 -14.62
N ALA A 354 4.45 -0.46 -14.18
CA ALA A 354 4.76 -1.67 -14.93
C ALA A 354 4.07 -1.70 -16.31
N ILE A 355 2.80 -1.30 -16.37
CA ILE A 355 2.04 -1.16 -17.63
C ILE A 355 2.70 -0.10 -18.52
N ASN A 356 2.93 1.10 -17.99
CA ASN A 356 3.40 2.24 -18.78
C ASN A 356 4.81 2.03 -19.35
N ASP A 357 5.69 1.37 -18.61
CA ASP A 357 7.09 1.14 -19.02
C ASP A 357 7.29 -0.25 -19.65
N SER A 358 6.24 -1.07 -19.79
CA SER A 358 6.31 -2.45 -20.29
C SER A 358 7.38 -3.28 -19.57
N LEU A 359 7.40 -3.17 -18.23
CA LEU A 359 8.43 -3.77 -17.38
C LEU A 359 7.83 -4.37 -16.11
N VAL A 360 7.93 -5.68 -15.95
CA VAL A 360 7.52 -6.36 -14.71
C VAL A 360 8.62 -6.19 -13.66
N PRO A 361 8.28 -5.67 -12.46
CA PRO A 361 9.22 -5.57 -11.34
C PRO A 361 9.64 -6.96 -10.84
N PRO A 362 10.88 -7.13 -10.36
CA PRO A 362 11.35 -8.41 -9.86
C PRO A 362 10.90 -8.69 -8.43
N THR A 363 10.85 -9.96 -8.06
CA THR A 363 10.93 -10.42 -6.68
C THR A 363 12.42 -10.55 -6.31
N ILE A 364 12.96 -9.56 -5.59
CA ILE A 364 14.39 -9.53 -5.29
C ILE A 364 14.79 -10.49 -4.15
N ASN A 365 16.09 -10.77 -4.05
CA ASN A 365 16.70 -11.60 -3.01
C ASN A 365 16.26 -13.07 -3.00
N TYR A 366 15.57 -13.55 -4.02
CA TYR A 366 15.13 -14.94 -4.16
C TYR A 366 16.34 -15.86 -4.45
N LYS A 367 16.47 -16.95 -3.69
CA LYS A 367 17.59 -17.91 -3.83
C LYS A 367 17.15 -19.37 -3.83
N VAL A 368 16.19 -19.75 -2.99
CA VAL A 368 15.83 -21.13 -2.75
C VAL A 368 14.40 -21.38 -3.19
N LYS A 369 14.23 -22.29 -4.16
CA LYS A 369 12.93 -22.66 -4.69
C LYS A 369 12.07 -23.33 -3.62
N ASP A 370 10.81 -22.88 -3.53
CA ASP A 370 9.76 -23.52 -2.75
C ASP A 370 8.78 -24.22 -3.67
N GLU A 371 8.56 -25.54 -3.47
CA GLU A 371 7.62 -26.33 -4.28
C GLU A 371 6.15 -25.91 -4.03
N GLU A 372 5.83 -25.26 -2.92
CA GLU A 372 4.50 -24.70 -2.68
C GLU A 372 4.27 -23.35 -3.39
N CYS A 373 5.35 -22.69 -3.84
CA CYS A 373 5.36 -21.38 -4.50
C CYS A 373 5.91 -21.49 -5.94
N ASP A 374 5.33 -22.35 -6.77
CA ASP A 374 5.83 -22.76 -8.08
C ASP A 374 5.33 -21.92 -9.27
N LEU A 375 4.90 -20.68 -9.02
CA LEU A 375 4.56 -19.71 -10.07
C LEU A 375 5.82 -19.05 -10.66
N ASP A 376 5.67 -18.39 -11.81
CA ASP A 376 6.72 -17.50 -12.34
C ASP A 376 6.76 -16.20 -11.53
N ILE A 377 7.58 -16.18 -10.50
CA ILE A 377 7.67 -15.06 -9.54
C ILE A 377 8.59 -13.93 -10.01
N VAL A 378 9.05 -13.93 -11.24
CA VAL A 378 10.01 -12.96 -11.82
C VAL A 378 11.22 -12.75 -10.89
N PRO A 379 12.05 -13.79 -10.66
CA PRO A 379 13.08 -13.74 -9.63
C PRO A 379 14.22 -12.79 -10.01
N ASN A 380 14.60 -11.93 -9.08
CA ASN A 380 15.80 -11.10 -9.04
C ASN A 380 16.03 -10.09 -10.17
N GLU A 381 15.50 -10.29 -11.37
CA GLU A 381 15.71 -9.37 -12.50
C GLU A 381 14.39 -8.86 -13.06
N PRO A 382 14.27 -7.55 -13.33
CA PRO A 382 13.08 -7.01 -13.96
C PRO A 382 12.94 -7.57 -15.38
N ARG A 383 11.72 -7.83 -15.80
CA ARG A 383 11.44 -8.47 -17.11
C ARG A 383 10.66 -7.55 -18.03
N LYS A 384 11.19 -7.28 -19.21
CA LYS A 384 10.43 -6.60 -20.26
C LYS A 384 9.30 -7.48 -20.74
N ALA A 385 8.09 -6.94 -20.77
CA ALA A 385 6.88 -7.62 -21.27
C ALA A 385 5.83 -6.59 -21.71
N ASP A 386 5.05 -6.92 -22.72
CA ASP A 386 3.87 -6.12 -23.11
C ASP A 386 2.75 -6.41 -22.09
N ILE A 387 2.55 -5.50 -21.15
CA ILE A 387 1.57 -5.62 -20.08
C ILE A 387 0.39 -4.72 -20.42
N LYS A 388 -0.76 -5.31 -20.66
CA LYS A 388 -2.02 -4.59 -20.92
C LYS A 388 -2.92 -4.55 -19.70
N VAL A 389 -2.92 -5.66 -18.94
CA VAL A 389 -3.73 -5.80 -17.74
C VAL A 389 -2.86 -6.28 -16.60
N ALA A 390 -2.78 -5.50 -15.55
CA ALA A 390 -2.15 -5.88 -14.29
C ALA A 390 -3.19 -5.96 -13.17
N MET A 391 -2.99 -6.88 -12.23
CA MET A 391 -3.78 -7.01 -11.01
C MET A 391 -2.87 -6.78 -9.81
N SER A 392 -3.33 -6.03 -8.82
CA SER A 392 -2.70 -5.93 -7.49
C SER A 392 -3.57 -6.69 -6.49
N ASN A 393 -2.94 -7.54 -5.69
CA ASN A 393 -3.65 -8.45 -4.77
C ASN A 393 -3.28 -8.17 -3.30
#